data_b0ba93b5f105e66980cfd8e22f435534
#
_entry.id   b0ba93b5f105e66980cfd8e22f435534
#
_cell.length_a   1.000
_cell.length_b   1.000
_cell.length_c   1.000
_cell.angle_alpha   90.00
_cell.angle_beta   90.00
_cell.angle_gamma   90.00
#
_symmetry.space_group_name_H-M   'P 1'
#
loop_
_entity.id
_entity.type
_entity.pdbx_description
1 polymer ?
#
loop_
_entity_poly.entity_id
_entity_poly.type
_entity_poly.pdbx_seq_one_letter_code
_entity_poly.pdbx_strand_id
1 'polypeptide(L)'
;MIPNPEKTKPLTVQSLAAEGQEGFQRSQLSARLGRYGTARDNALQFRDFLLQQQEQKLADALGECGNYATFRDYFTIGQVRLSNFCTCKKHLICPLCAIRRGAKALRVYMARVEALMAADALLRPFLVTLTVKNGEDLAERYSHLSSSVRTYHRKRSRARQTGEILKARSAVFSYEFTNKGKGWHPHVHAVWLCHEKPDAEQLSKDWHELTGDSFIVDVSPLDMADPVAAFCEVFKYAVKFSDLSDAHRLHAYKTLKGKRLQDSFGDLRGLDVEPSDADELLAELPYIERFFYFVRGKGYVEQDNTGEVRNMIAA
;
A
#
# COMPACT_ATOMS: atom_id res chain seq x y z
N MET A 1 22.90 -21.98 20.26
CA MET A 1 21.46 -21.61 20.26
C MET A 1 21.35 -20.33 19.49
N ILE A 2 20.81 -20.39 18.26
CA ILE A 2 20.52 -19.20 17.45
C ILE A 2 19.21 -18.64 17.99
N PRO A 3 19.13 -17.36 18.38
CA PRO A 3 17.87 -16.78 18.84
C PRO A 3 16.86 -16.81 17.69
N ASN A 4 15.67 -17.32 18.00
CA ASN A 4 14.50 -17.33 17.13
C ASN A 4 14.20 -15.89 16.64
N PRO A 5 14.15 -15.61 15.33
CA PRO A 5 13.83 -14.27 14.87
C PRO A 5 12.42 -13.94 15.33
N GLU A 6 12.29 -12.95 16.20
CA GLU A 6 11.00 -12.37 16.56
C GLU A 6 10.25 -12.08 15.28
N LYS A 7 9.06 -12.67 15.17
CA LYS A 7 8.14 -12.44 14.06
C LYS A 7 7.94 -10.93 13.92
N THR A 8 8.46 -10.37 12.84
CA THR A 8 8.32 -8.94 12.55
C THR A 8 6.83 -8.59 12.62
N LYS A 9 6.48 -7.72 13.56
CA LYS A 9 5.10 -7.24 13.69
C LYS A 9 4.66 -6.67 12.35
N PRO A 10 3.47 -7.03 11.85
CA PRO A 10 2.94 -6.45 10.62
C PRO A 10 2.93 -4.93 10.75
N LEU A 11 3.18 -4.22 9.64
CA LEU A 11 3.09 -2.76 9.61
C LEU A 11 1.74 -2.32 10.16
N THR A 12 1.80 -1.54 11.22
CA THR A 12 0.57 -1.00 11.81
C THR A 12 0.00 0.09 10.90
N VAL A 13 -1.29 0.30 11.00
CA VAL A 13 -2.02 1.39 10.36
C VAL A 13 -1.32 2.73 10.55
N GLN A 14 -0.94 3.03 11.79
CA GLN A 14 -0.22 4.26 12.16
C GLN A 14 1.14 4.39 11.43
N SER A 15 1.81 3.28 11.14
CA SER A 15 3.09 3.31 10.42
C SER A 15 2.93 3.67 8.94
N LEU A 16 1.87 3.21 8.27
CA LEU A 16 1.60 3.57 6.86
C LEU A 16 1.15 5.03 6.72
N ALA A 17 0.34 5.53 7.65
CA ALA A 17 -0.07 6.92 7.68
C ALA A 17 1.11 7.88 7.87
N ALA A 18 2.01 7.55 8.81
CA ALA A 18 3.22 8.34 9.04
C ALA A 18 4.14 8.38 7.80
N GLU A 19 4.16 7.30 6.99
CA GLU A 19 4.93 7.26 5.74
C GLU A 19 4.28 8.08 4.60
N GLY A 20 2.97 8.30 4.65
CA GLY A 20 2.23 9.10 3.66
C GLY A 20 2.49 10.60 3.77
N GLN A 21 3.03 11.08 4.89
CA GLN A 21 3.38 12.49 5.07
C GLN A 21 4.67 12.83 4.31
N GLU A 22 4.66 13.87 3.51
CA GLU A 22 5.85 14.34 2.76
C GLU A 22 6.92 14.90 3.69
N GLY A 23 6.50 15.69 4.70
CA GLY A 23 7.35 16.14 5.78
C GLY A 23 6.93 15.47 7.09
N PHE A 24 7.87 15.13 7.93
CA PHE A 24 7.63 14.58 9.26
C PHE A 24 8.56 15.23 10.27
N GLN A 25 8.14 15.23 11.54
CA GLN A 25 8.93 15.82 12.62
C GLN A 25 10.26 15.08 12.77
N ARG A 26 11.34 15.82 13.08
CA ARG A 26 12.68 15.25 13.29
C ARG A 26 12.68 14.10 14.31
N SER A 27 11.83 14.17 15.32
CA SER A 27 11.66 13.10 16.33
C SER A 27 11.16 11.77 15.74
N GLN A 28 10.53 11.77 14.57
CA GLN A 28 10.00 10.58 13.90
C GLN A 28 11.03 9.89 12.96
N LEU A 29 12.17 10.54 12.71
CA LEU A 29 13.18 10.03 11.76
C LEU A 29 13.72 8.66 12.19
N SER A 30 14.07 8.49 13.46
CA SER A 30 14.58 7.22 13.98
C SER A 30 13.57 6.07 13.81
N ALA A 31 12.30 6.30 14.10
CA ALA A 31 11.25 5.31 13.92
C ALA A 31 11.06 4.94 12.44
N ARG A 32 11.14 5.91 11.53
CA ARG A 32 11.06 5.69 10.09
C ARG A 32 12.25 4.88 9.58
N LEU A 33 13.47 5.23 9.98
CA LEU A 33 14.68 4.48 9.64
C LEU A 33 14.64 3.05 10.19
N GLY A 34 14.12 2.84 11.40
CA GLY A 34 13.90 1.52 11.98
C GLY A 34 12.96 0.65 11.13
N ARG A 35 11.82 1.20 10.68
CA ARG A 35 10.90 0.49 9.78
C ARG A 35 11.53 0.17 8.43
N TYR A 36 12.28 1.10 7.85
CA TYR A 36 13.00 0.88 6.60
C TYR A 36 14.08 -0.17 6.77
N GLY A 37 14.80 -0.16 7.88
CA GLY A 37 15.80 -1.17 8.22
C GLY A 37 15.21 -2.57 8.26
N THR A 38 14.12 -2.77 9.02
CA THR A 38 13.40 -4.04 9.08
C THR A 38 12.91 -4.49 7.71
N ALA A 39 12.32 -3.59 6.92
CA ALA A 39 11.85 -3.90 5.58
C ALA A 39 13.01 -4.28 4.64
N ARG A 40 14.18 -3.67 4.83
CA ARG A 40 15.39 -3.97 4.08
C ARG A 40 15.97 -5.34 4.45
N ASP A 41 16.04 -5.68 5.73
CA ASP A 41 16.46 -7.00 6.18
C ASP A 41 15.57 -8.09 5.60
N ASN A 42 14.25 -7.92 5.63
CA ASN A 42 13.30 -8.85 5.02
C ASN A 42 13.50 -8.98 3.49
N ALA A 43 13.83 -7.89 2.80
CA ALA A 43 14.15 -7.93 1.38
C ALA A 43 15.43 -8.71 1.11
N LEU A 44 16.45 -8.57 1.95
CA LEU A 44 17.71 -9.31 1.82
C LEU A 44 17.56 -10.79 2.14
N GLN A 45 16.74 -11.17 3.12
CA GLN A 45 16.41 -12.58 3.37
C GLN A 45 15.76 -13.21 2.14
N PHE A 46 14.78 -12.53 1.56
CA PHE A 46 14.13 -13.02 0.32
C PHE A 46 15.09 -13.03 -0.88
N ARG A 47 16.02 -12.09 -0.97
CA ARG A 47 17.09 -12.12 -1.97
C ARG A 47 17.91 -13.40 -1.87
N ASP A 48 18.28 -13.81 -0.67
CA ASP A 48 19.09 -15.01 -0.45
C ASP A 48 18.33 -16.28 -0.91
N PHE A 49 17.01 -16.34 -0.70
CA PHE A 49 16.13 -17.37 -1.29
C PHE A 49 16.12 -17.30 -2.83
N LEU A 50 16.00 -16.12 -3.42
CA LEU A 50 15.96 -15.95 -4.87
C LEU A 50 17.26 -16.44 -5.55
N LEU A 51 18.41 -16.24 -4.91
CA LEU A 51 19.70 -16.77 -5.40
C LEU A 51 19.68 -18.31 -5.44
N GLN A 52 19.12 -18.97 -4.42
CA GLN A 52 18.96 -20.42 -4.40
C GLN A 52 18.02 -20.92 -5.51
N GLN A 53 17.04 -20.09 -5.92
CA GLN A 53 16.12 -20.37 -7.00
C GLN A 53 16.64 -19.92 -8.39
N GLN A 54 17.91 -19.52 -8.50
CA GLN A 54 18.55 -19.03 -9.72
C GLN A 54 17.86 -17.78 -10.34
N GLU A 55 17.16 -17.01 -9.52
CA GLU A 55 16.47 -15.77 -9.92
C GLU A 55 17.39 -14.54 -9.78
N GLN A 56 18.57 -14.59 -10.43
CA GLN A 56 19.65 -13.60 -10.27
C GLN A 56 19.18 -12.16 -10.44
N LYS A 57 18.46 -11.84 -11.54
CA LYS A 57 18.00 -10.47 -11.82
C LYS A 57 17.08 -9.90 -10.75
N LEU A 58 16.26 -10.74 -10.11
CA LEU A 58 15.41 -10.32 -9.01
C LEU A 58 16.21 -10.15 -7.73
N ALA A 59 17.14 -11.06 -7.48
CA ALA A 59 18.04 -10.99 -6.33
C ALA A 59 18.88 -9.72 -6.36
N ASP A 60 19.49 -9.38 -7.50
CA ASP A 60 20.29 -8.17 -7.67
C ASP A 60 19.45 -6.91 -7.43
N ALA A 61 18.25 -6.85 -8.02
CA ALA A 61 17.35 -5.72 -7.83
C ALA A 61 16.95 -5.51 -6.35
N LEU A 62 16.71 -6.60 -5.59
CA LEU A 62 16.46 -6.52 -4.15
C LEU A 62 17.74 -6.17 -3.39
N GLY A 63 18.88 -6.68 -3.85
CA GLY A 63 20.19 -6.42 -3.30
C GLY A 63 20.59 -4.95 -3.30
N GLU A 64 20.15 -4.19 -4.29
CA GLU A 64 20.44 -2.75 -4.43
C GLU A 64 19.38 -1.86 -3.78
N CYS A 65 18.17 -2.37 -3.58
CA CYS A 65 17.05 -1.58 -3.09
C CYS A 65 17.24 -1.12 -1.65
N GLY A 66 17.27 0.19 -1.42
CA GLY A 66 17.39 0.75 -0.08
C GLY A 66 18.79 0.69 0.50
N ASN A 67 19.84 0.63 -0.32
CA ASN A 67 21.22 0.69 0.17
C ASN A 67 21.53 1.99 0.89
N TYR A 68 20.87 3.09 0.48
CA TYR A 68 21.01 4.38 1.11
C TYR A 68 19.69 5.16 1.10
N ALA A 69 19.61 6.14 1.99
CA ALA A 69 18.54 7.12 2.07
C ALA A 69 19.12 8.50 2.36
N THR A 70 18.70 9.52 1.62
CA THR A 70 19.07 10.90 1.89
C THR A 70 17.86 11.68 2.33
N PHE A 71 17.98 12.41 3.42
CA PHE A 71 16.92 13.27 3.94
C PHE A 71 17.39 14.72 3.91
N ARG A 72 16.45 15.64 3.66
CA ARG A 72 16.60 17.07 3.90
C ARG A 72 15.98 17.41 5.24
N ASP A 73 16.79 17.87 6.15
CA ASP A 73 16.40 18.32 7.48
C ASP A 73 16.25 19.84 7.48
N TYR A 74 15.01 20.32 7.40
CA TYR A 74 14.67 21.74 7.44
C TYR A 74 14.62 22.18 8.90
N PHE A 75 15.78 22.46 9.45
CA PHE A 75 15.98 22.70 10.88
C PHE A 75 15.23 23.91 11.42
N THR A 76 14.94 24.91 10.57
CA THR A 76 14.17 26.11 10.94
C THR A 76 12.72 25.83 11.31
N ILE A 77 12.14 24.77 10.76
CA ILE A 77 10.75 24.36 10.99
C ILE A 77 10.63 22.97 11.63
N GLY A 78 11.76 22.32 11.96
CA GLY A 78 11.81 21.01 12.58
C GLY A 78 11.27 19.86 11.72
N GLN A 79 11.19 20.06 10.40
CA GLN A 79 10.69 19.05 9.46
C GLN A 79 11.84 18.34 8.74
N VAL A 80 11.62 17.04 8.47
CA VAL A 80 12.54 16.22 7.69
C VAL A 80 11.80 15.61 6.50
N ARG A 81 12.42 15.64 5.31
CA ARG A 81 11.89 15.05 4.08
C ARG A 81 12.87 14.06 3.47
N LEU A 82 12.35 12.96 2.94
CA LEU A 82 13.14 12.02 2.15
C LEU A 82 13.39 12.63 0.77
N SER A 83 14.65 12.94 0.46
CA SER A 83 15.06 13.56 -0.82
C SER A 83 15.49 12.52 -1.86
N ASN A 84 16.22 11.48 -1.44
CA ASN A 84 16.66 10.44 -2.35
C ASN A 84 16.62 9.05 -1.67
N PHE A 85 16.25 8.04 -2.46
CA PHE A 85 16.15 6.67 -1.98
C PHE A 85 16.25 5.69 -3.15
N CYS A 86 17.20 4.77 -3.09
CA CYS A 86 17.36 3.74 -4.11
C CYS A 86 16.20 2.73 -4.04
N THR A 87 15.49 2.52 -5.15
CA THR A 87 14.32 1.64 -5.21
C THR A 87 14.37 0.66 -6.39
N CYS A 88 14.05 -0.60 -6.15
CA CYS A 88 13.93 -1.63 -7.20
C CYS A 88 12.58 -1.61 -7.94
N LYS A 89 11.60 -0.86 -7.46
CA LYS A 89 10.22 -0.80 -8.01
C LYS A 89 9.47 -2.15 -8.01
N LYS A 90 9.97 -3.17 -7.31
CA LYS A 90 9.37 -4.51 -7.23
C LYS A 90 8.43 -4.64 -6.01
N HIS A 91 7.42 -3.78 -5.90
CA HIS A 91 6.54 -3.68 -4.73
C HIS A 91 5.81 -4.97 -4.35
N LEU A 92 5.70 -5.96 -5.25
CA LEU A 92 5.08 -7.25 -4.93
C LEU A 92 6.01 -8.18 -4.14
N ILE A 93 7.32 -7.95 -4.14
CA ILE A 93 8.30 -8.77 -3.44
C ILE A 93 9.24 -7.97 -2.55
N CYS A 94 9.34 -6.68 -2.73
CA CYS A 94 10.19 -5.80 -1.94
C CYS A 94 9.34 -5.02 -0.91
N PRO A 95 9.48 -5.29 0.39
CA PRO A 95 8.72 -4.61 1.45
C PRO A 95 8.92 -3.09 1.45
N LEU A 96 10.15 -2.61 1.20
CA LEU A 96 10.44 -1.18 1.09
C LEU A 96 9.62 -0.48 -0.01
N CYS A 97 9.63 -1.08 -1.21
CA CYS A 97 8.85 -0.54 -2.33
C CYS A 97 7.35 -0.66 -2.09
N ALA A 98 6.90 -1.70 -1.37
CA ALA A 98 5.51 -1.88 -0.98
C ALA A 98 5.04 -0.78 -0.03
N ILE A 99 5.80 -0.52 1.04
CA ILE A 99 5.52 0.56 2.01
C ILE A 99 5.40 1.90 1.31
N ARG A 100 6.37 2.26 0.48
CA ARG A 100 6.38 3.55 -0.22
C ARG A 100 5.21 3.72 -1.18
N ARG A 101 4.88 2.65 -1.92
CA ARG A 101 3.73 2.66 -2.83
C ARG A 101 2.41 2.80 -2.07
N GLY A 102 2.24 2.02 -0.99
CA GLY A 102 1.04 2.08 -0.16
C GLY A 102 0.86 3.45 0.50
N ALA A 103 1.93 4.01 1.04
CA ALA A 103 1.91 5.33 1.67
C ALA A 103 1.54 6.45 0.67
N LYS A 104 2.11 6.40 -0.55
CA LYS A 104 1.77 7.35 -1.61
C LYS A 104 0.30 7.25 -2.02
N ALA A 105 -0.20 6.04 -2.23
CA ALA A 105 -1.59 5.81 -2.58
C ALA A 105 -2.53 6.29 -1.47
N LEU A 106 -2.24 5.93 -0.21
CA LEU A 106 -3.01 6.36 0.95
C LEU A 106 -3.20 7.88 0.97
N ARG A 107 -2.10 8.65 0.86
CA ARG A 107 -2.14 10.11 0.88
C ARG A 107 -3.06 10.69 -0.20
N VAL A 108 -2.88 10.22 -1.44
CA VAL A 108 -3.65 10.73 -2.59
C VAL A 108 -5.13 10.46 -2.47
N TYR A 109 -5.47 9.22 -2.11
CA TYR A 109 -6.88 8.83 -1.99
C TYR A 109 -7.55 9.48 -0.79
N MET A 110 -6.85 9.61 0.35
CA MET A 110 -7.40 10.28 1.53
C MET A 110 -7.72 11.74 1.26
N ALA A 111 -6.77 12.51 0.71
CA ALA A 111 -7.01 13.91 0.38
C ALA A 111 -8.22 14.09 -0.55
N ARG A 112 -8.39 13.19 -1.52
CA ARG A 112 -9.54 13.23 -2.44
C ARG A 112 -10.85 12.87 -1.76
N VAL A 113 -10.85 11.86 -0.90
CA VAL A 113 -12.04 11.47 -0.13
C VAL A 113 -12.47 12.58 0.82
N GLU A 114 -11.55 13.21 1.53
CA GLU A 114 -11.82 14.36 2.39
C GLU A 114 -12.45 15.51 1.60
N ALA A 115 -11.90 15.83 0.42
CA ALA A 115 -12.46 16.86 -0.45
C ALA A 115 -13.89 16.51 -0.94
N LEU A 116 -14.14 15.25 -1.30
CA LEU A 116 -15.47 14.80 -1.73
C LEU A 116 -16.49 14.85 -0.59
N MET A 117 -16.10 14.45 0.60
CA MET A 117 -16.97 14.51 1.79
C MET A 117 -17.22 15.94 2.26
N ALA A 118 -16.27 16.85 2.09
CA ALA A 118 -16.47 18.28 2.35
C ALA A 118 -17.46 18.91 1.37
N ALA A 119 -17.46 18.45 0.09
CA ALA A 119 -18.39 18.90 -0.93
C ALA A 119 -19.79 18.26 -0.83
N ASP A 120 -19.92 17.10 -0.20
CA ASP A 120 -21.16 16.34 -0.07
C ASP A 120 -21.27 15.76 1.33
N ALA A 121 -21.97 16.48 2.20
CA ALA A 121 -22.10 16.15 3.62
C ALA A 121 -22.88 14.85 3.92
N LEU A 122 -23.56 14.27 2.95
CA LEU A 122 -24.27 12.99 3.09
C LEU A 122 -23.38 11.81 2.70
N LEU A 123 -22.29 12.04 2.02
CA LEU A 123 -21.37 11.00 1.57
C LEU A 123 -20.65 10.37 2.75
N ARG A 124 -20.64 9.04 2.82
CA ARG A 124 -19.99 8.26 3.90
C ARG A 124 -19.13 7.15 3.29
N PRO A 125 -17.97 6.86 3.86
CA PRO A 125 -17.13 5.76 3.46
C PRO A 125 -17.50 4.47 4.20
N PHE A 126 -17.50 3.36 3.46
CA PHE A 126 -17.69 2.01 3.99
C PHE A 126 -16.56 1.10 3.50
N LEU A 127 -16.01 0.32 4.42
CA LEU A 127 -15.10 -0.77 4.06
C LEU A 127 -15.95 -1.96 3.59
N VAL A 128 -15.70 -2.40 2.37
CA VAL A 128 -16.38 -3.54 1.77
C VAL A 128 -15.34 -4.60 1.42
N THR A 129 -15.54 -5.82 1.95
CA THR A 129 -14.71 -6.96 1.61
C THR A 129 -15.54 -7.97 0.81
N LEU A 130 -15.03 -8.38 -0.36
CA LEU A 130 -15.63 -9.40 -1.22
C LEU A 130 -14.63 -10.56 -1.37
N THR A 131 -15.08 -11.76 -1.08
CA THR A 131 -14.23 -12.96 -1.12
C THR A 131 -14.74 -13.94 -2.16
N VAL A 132 -13.85 -14.64 -2.84
CA VAL A 132 -14.20 -15.81 -3.64
C VAL A 132 -13.61 -17.07 -3.04
N LYS A 133 -14.20 -18.24 -3.40
CA LYS A 133 -13.77 -19.54 -2.93
C LYS A 133 -12.27 -19.77 -3.15
N ASN A 134 -11.63 -20.44 -2.20
CA ASN A 134 -10.23 -20.83 -2.30
C ASN A 134 -9.99 -21.78 -3.49
N GLY A 135 -8.75 -21.77 -4.00
CA GLY A 135 -8.33 -22.70 -5.03
C GLY A 135 -6.82 -22.84 -5.09
N GLU A 136 -6.32 -23.88 -5.73
CA GLU A 136 -4.90 -24.18 -5.80
C GLU A 136 -4.18 -23.33 -6.86
N ASP A 137 -4.86 -22.97 -7.94
CA ASP A 137 -4.29 -22.15 -9.01
C ASP A 137 -4.55 -20.65 -8.77
N LEU A 138 -3.48 -19.91 -8.47
CA LEU A 138 -3.55 -18.47 -8.25
C LEU A 138 -3.98 -17.71 -9.50
N ALA A 139 -3.57 -18.13 -10.70
CA ALA A 139 -3.91 -17.44 -11.93
C ALA A 139 -5.39 -17.54 -12.24
N GLU A 140 -5.96 -18.72 -12.04
CA GLU A 140 -7.39 -18.98 -12.16
C GLU A 140 -8.18 -18.18 -11.12
N ARG A 141 -7.77 -18.21 -9.85
CA ARG A 141 -8.43 -17.47 -8.76
C ARG A 141 -8.36 -15.96 -8.96
N TYR A 142 -7.23 -15.44 -9.44
CA TYR A 142 -7.13 -14.02 -9.83
C TYR A 142 -8.10 -13.69 -10.97
N SER A 143 -8.14 -14.53 -11.99
CA SER A 143 -9.02 -14.31 -13.15
C SER A 143 -10.50 -14.32 -12.73
N HIS A 144 -10.89 -15.28 -11.90
CA HIS A 144 -12.26 -15.40 -11.38
C HIS A 144 -12.64 -14.15 -10.57
N LEU A 145 -11.83 -13.78 -9.56
CA LEU A 145 -12.09 -12.61 -8.72
C LEU A 145 -12.11 -11.31 -9.56
N SER A 146 -11.10 -11.09 -10.40
CA SER A 146 -10.98 -9.84 -11.16
C SER A 146 -12.07 -9.67 -12.22
N SER A 147 -12.53 -10.76 -12.85
CA SER A 147 -13.65 -10.72 -13.79
C SER A 147 -14.97 -10.46 -13.07
N SER A 148 -15.20 -11.10 -11.91
CA SER A 148 -16.38 -10.87 -11.08
C SER A 148 -16.47 -9.43 -10.60
N VAL A 149 -15.39 -8.88 -10.04
CA VAL A 149 -15.34 -7.47 -9.62
C VAL A 149 -15.60 -6.53 -10.79
N ARG A 150 -14.99 -6.76 -11.94
CA ARG A 150 -15.21 -5.93 -13.14
C ARG A 150 -16.65 -6.00 -13.63
N THR A 151 -17.25 -7.18 -13.62
CA THR A 151 -18.65 -7.36 -14.03
C THR A 151 -19.58 -6.68 -13.03
N TYR A 152 -19.33 -6.80 -11.74
CA TYR A 152 -20.11 -6.13 -10.69
C TYR A 152 -20.06 -4.61 -10.84
N HIS A 153 -18.87 -4.03 -11.00
CA HIS A 153 -18.69 -2.59 -11.19
C HIS A 153 -19.36 -2.06 -12.47
N ARG A 154 -19.44 -2.87 -13.54
CA ARG A 154 -20.12 -2.50 -14.78
C ARG A 154 -21.65 -2.37 -14.64
N LYS A 155 -22.26 -3.00 -13.63
CA LYS A 155 -23.71 -2.80 -13.35
C LYS A 155 -24.04 -1.32 -13.14
N ARG A 156 -23.13 -0.52 -12.56
CA ARG A 156 -23.33 0.92 -12.31
C ARG A 156 -23.57 1.75 -13.58
N SER A 157 -23.02 1.37 -14.69
CA SER A 157 -23.12 2.12 -15.96
C SER A 157 -24.19 1.60 -16.90
N ARG A 158 -24.97 0.60 -16.49
CA ARG A 158 -26.03 0.01 -17.31
C ARG A 158 -27.41 0.44 -16.79
N ALA A 159 -28.31 0.81 -17.69
CA ALA A 159 -29.70 1.12 -17.34
C ALA A 159 -30.42 -0.13 -16.78
N ARG A 160 -31.38 0.10 -15.87
CA ARG A 160 -32.24 -0.94 -15.29
C ARG A 160 -31.54 -2.04 -14.52
N GLN A 161 -30.33 -1.76 -13.97
CA GLN A 161 -29.68 -2.70 -13.08
C GLN A 161 -30.15 -2.52 -11.64
N THR A 162 -30.01 -3.58 -10.86
CA THR A 162 -30.27 -3.62 -9.42
C THR A 162 -29.01 -4.08 -8.71
N GLY A 163 -28.92 -3.89 -7.41
CA GLY A 163 -27.83 -4.37 -6.55
C GLY A 163 -27.16 -3.28 -5.75
N GLU A 164 -26.52 -3.70 -4.69
CA GLU A 164 -25.90 -2.82 -3.71
C GLU A 164 -24.75 -1.95 -4.27
N ILE A 165 -24.11 -2.39 -5.36
CA ILE A 165 -23.07 -1.61 -6.04
C ILE A 165 -23.58 -0.24 -6.56
N LEU A 166 -24.89 -0.09 -6.79
CA LEU A 166 -25.47 1.16 -7.26
C LEU A 166 -25.43 2.26 -6.20
N LYS A 167 -25.37 1.90 -4.91
CA LYS A 167 -25.18 2.84 -3.79
C LYS A 167 -23.77 3.46 -3.78
N ALA A 168 -22.78 2.78 -4.36
CA ALA A 168 -21.40 3.26 -4.41
C ALA A 168 -21.23 4.35 -5.48
N ARG A 169 -21.18 5.63 -5.09
CA ARG A 169 -20.86 6.74 -5.98
C ARG A 169 -19.44 6.61 -6.52
N SER A 170 -18.49 6.32 -5.65
CA SER A 170 -17.07 6.16 -5.96
C SER A 170 -16.47 5.06 -5.11
N ALA A 171 -15.41 4.44 -5.58
CA ALA A 171 -14.64 3.50 -4.77
C ALA A 171 -13.18 3.41 -5.19
N VAL A 172 -12.33 3.05 -4.22
CA VAL A 172 -10.98 2.53 -4.43
C VAL A 172 -10.92 1.13 -3.85
N PHE A 173 -10.23 0.22 -4.52
CA PHE A 173 -10.14 -1.17 -4.11
C PHE A 173 -8.81 -1.81 -4.47
N SER A 174 -8.45 -2.86 -3.73
CA SER A 174 -7.26 -3.68 -3.98
C SER A 174 -7.56 -5.16 -3.83
N TYR A 175 -6.83 -5.97 -4.62
CA TYR A 175 -6.87 -7.43 -4.55
C TYR A 175 -5.82 -7.94 -3.57
N GLU A 176 -6.22 -8.84 -2.70
CA GLU A 176 -5.34 -9.52 -1.77
C GLU A 176 -5.41 -11.04 -1.97
N PHE A 177 -4.25 -11.70 -1.83
CA PHE A 177 -4.11 -13.14 -1.96
C PHE A 177 -3.29 -13.67 -0.79
N THR A 178 -3.86 -14.58 -0.04
CA THR A 178 -3.17 -15.28 1.04
C THR A 178 -3.18 -16.78 0.78
N ASN A 179 -2.23 -17.53 1.35
CA ASN A 179 -2.22 -18.99 1.32
C ASN A 179 -1.72 -19.50 2.68
N LYS A 180 -2.62 -20.09 3.42
CA LYS A 180 -2.36 -20.69 4.75
C LYS A 180 -2.45 -22.22 4.72
N GLY A 181 -2.08 -22.85 3.60
CA GLY A 181 -2.09 -24.31 3.43
C GLY A 181 -3.44 -24.91 3.00
N LYS A 182 -4.41 -24.06 2.63
CA LYS A 182 -5.73 -24.48 2.11
C LYS A 182 -6.01 -23.89 0.73
N GLY A 183 -4.96 -23.78 -0.09
CA GLY A 183 -5.01 -23.09 -1.37
C GLY A 183 -5.00 -21.56 -1.23
N TRP A 184 -5.01 -20.89 -2.36
CA TRP A 184 -5.06 -19.42 -2.44
C TRP A 184 -6.42 -18.91 -2.03
N HIS A 185 -6.41 -17.96 -1.10
CA HIS A 185 -7.61 -17.28 -0.58
C HIS A 185 -7.65 -15.84 -1.14
N PRO A 186 -8.40 -15.60 -2.22
CA PRO A 186 -8.46 -14.30 -2.85
C PRO A 186 -9.61 -13.47 -2.28
N HIS A 187 -9.35 -12.19 -2.06
CA HIS A 187 -10.38 -11.23 -1.67
C HIS A 187 -10.05 -9.81 -2.17
N VAL A 188 -11.05 -8.98 -2.15
CA VAL A 188 -10.96 -7.54 -2.46
C VAL A 188 -11.32 -6.78 -1.21
N HIS A 189 -10.48 -5.82 -0.86
CA HIS A 189 -10.80 -4.74 0.07
C HIS A 189 -11.10 -3.49 -0.71
N ALA A 190 -12.25 -2.88 -0.45
CA ALA A 190 -12.69 -1.66 -1.11
C ALA A 190 -13.17 -0.63 -0.09
N VAL A 191 -12.89 0.64 -0.34
CA VAL A 191 -13.60 1.74 0.29
C VAL A 191 -14.63 2.25 -0.71
N TRP A 192 -15.90 2.12 -0.36
CA TRP A 192 -17.02 2.65 -1.10
C TRP A 192 -17.48 3.96 -0.48
N LEU A 193 -17.68 4.98 -1.30
CA LEU A 193 -18.33 6.23 -0.90
C LEU A 193 -19.79 6.16 -1.28
N CYS A 194 -20.67 6.15 -0.27
CA CYS A 194 -22.12 5.97 -0.44
C CYS A 194 -22.89 7.02 0.37
N HIS A 195 -24.11 7.35 -0.06
CA HIS A 195 -25.06 8.10 0.74
C HIS A 195 -25.78 7.20 1.76
N GLU A 196 -25.98 5.95 1.42
CA GLU A 196 -26.63 4.95 2.25
C GLU A 196 -25.70 3.78 2.50
N LYS A 197 -25.77 3.20 3.71
CA LYS A 197 -25.00 2.00 4.04
C LYS A 197 -25.39 0.85 3.11
N PRO A 198 -24.44 0.19 2.46
CA PRO A 198 -24.72 -1.05 1.72
C PRO A 198 -25.25 -2.13 2.67
N ASP A 199 -26.29 -2.84 2.25
CA ASP A 199 -26.84 -3.97 2.98
C ASP A 199 -25.98 -5.20 2.74
N ALA A 200 -25.41 -5.76 3.80
CA ALA A 200 -24.49 -6.90 3.70
C ALA A 200 -25.19 -8.19 3.24
N GLU A 201 -26.46 -8.39 3.62
CA GLU A 201 -27.21 -9.58 3.20
C GLU A 201 -27.54 -9.52 1.72
N GLN A 202 -28.04 -8.37 1.24
CA GLN A 202 -28.30 -8.16 -0.17
C GLN A 202 -27.02 -8.22 -1.01
N LEU A 203 -25.93 -7.62 -0.51
CA LEU A 203 -24.62 -7.66 -1.18
C LEU A 203 -24.11 -9.11 -1.30
N SER A 204 -24.32 -9.94 -0.26
CA SER A 204 -23.98 -11.37 -0.29
C SER A 204 -24.76 -12.12 -1.39
N LYS A 205 -26.06 -11.84 -1.54
CA LYS A 205 -26.88 -12.40 -2.60
C LYS A 205 -26.43 -11.96 -3.99
N ASP A 206 -26.20 -10.64 -4.17
CA ASP A 206 -25.66 -10.06 -5.40
C ASP A 206 -24.32 -10.69 -5.80
N TRP A 207 -23.45 -10.92 -4.81
CA TRP A 207 -22.12 -11.46 -5.02
C TRP A 207 -22.16 -12.95 -5.37
N HIS A 208 -23.05 -13.71 -4.70
CA HIS A 208 -23.26 -15.12 -4.99
C HIS A 208 -23.85 -15.36 -6.39
N GLU A 209 -24.87 -14.58 -6.76
CA GLU A 209 -25.43 -14.63 -8.11
C GLU A 209 -24.38 -14.40 -9.20
N LEU A 210 -23.44 -13.49 -8.93
CA LEU A 210 -22.40 -13.12 -9.89
C LEU A 210 -21.27 -14.15 -9.97
N THR A 211 -20.85 -14.70 -8.83
CA THR A 211 -19.69 -15.60 -8.75
C THR A 211 -20.06 -17.06 -8.91
N GLY A 212 -21.29 -17.43 -8.55
CA GLY A 212 -21.81 -18.79 -8.57
C GLY A 212 -21.28 -19.70 -7.43
N ASP A 213 -20.18 -19.28 -6.75
CA ASP A 213 -19.50 -20.11 -5.77
C ASP A 213 -19.19 -19.40 -4.43
N SER A 214 -19.52 -18.12 -4.31
CA SER A 214 -19.01 -17.27 -3.23
C SER A 214 -20.05 -16.29 -2.73
N PHE A 215 -20.24 -16.24 -1.42
CA PHE A 215 -21.24 -15.40 -0.74
C PHE A 215 -20.68 -14.63 0.46
N ILE A 216 -19.39 -14.81 0.75
CA ILE A 216 -18.76 -14.15 1.91
C ILE A 216 -18.43 -12.71 1.55
N VAL A 217 -19.12 -11.81 2.23
CA VAL A 217 -18.91 -10.36 2.15
C VAL A 217 -18.87 -9.77 3.55
N ASP A 218 -18.22 -8.62 3.69
CA ASP A 218 -18.28 -7.80 4.91
C ASP A 218 -18.51 -6.35 4.53
N VAL A 219 -19.33 -5.64 5.33
CA VAL A 219 -19.61 -4.20 5.17
C VAL A 219 -19.51 -3.54 6.53
N SER A 220 -18.45 -2.78 6.73
CA SER A 220 -18.21 -2.05 7.97
C SER A 220 -18.17 -0.53 7.71
N PRO A 221 -18.85 0.30 8.54
CA PRO A 221 -18.68 1.74 8.45
C PRO A 221 -17.23 2.08 8.81
N LEU A 222 -16.67 3.06 8.10
CA LEU A 222 -15.37 3.59 8.43
C LEU A 222 -15.48 4.57 9.61
N ASP A 223 -14.61 4.37 10.61
CA ASP A 223 -14.47 5.35 11.68
C ASP A 223 -13.80 6.61 11.12
N MET A 224 -14.56 7.69 11.07
CA MET A 224 -14.05 8.98 10.59
C MET A 224 -13.18 9.69 11.64
N ALA A 225 -13.12 9.21 12.87
CA ALA A 225 -12.13 9.67 13.84
C ALA A 225 -10.72 9.10 13.52
N ASP A 226 -10.65 7.92 12.88
CA ASP A 226 -9.40 7.36 12.34
C ASP A 226 -9.62 6.80 10.91
N PRO A 227 -9.88 7.67 9.90
CA PRO A 227 -10.09 7.24 8.53
C PRO A 227 -8.86 6.56 7.92
N VAL A 228 -7.69 6.88 8.44
CA VAL A 228 -6.41 6.30 8.01
C VAL A 228 -6.40 4.79 8.23
N ALA A 229 -6.92 4.32 9.38
CA ALA A 229 -6.96 2.91 9.71
C ALA A 229 -7.62 2.07 8.63
N ALA A 230 -8.75 2.52 8.17
CA ALA A 230 -9.55 1.78 7.20
C ALA A 230 -9.04 1.89 5.77
N PHE A 231 -8.52 3.05 5.37
CA PHE A 231 -7.84 3.18 4.08
C PHE A 231 -6.57 2.32 4.01
N CYS A 232 -5.90 2.12 5.16
CA CYS A 232 -4.77 1.22 5.23
C CYS A 232 -5.13 -0.23 4.88
N GLU A 233 -6.34 -0.70 5.18
CA GLU A 233 -6.77 -2.05 4.78
C GLU A 233 -6.74 -2.22 3.26
N VAL A 234 -7.18 -1.21 2.50
CA VAL A 234 -7.15 -1.24 1.02
C VAL A 234 -5.72 -1.20 0.48
N PHE A 235 -4.80 -0.48 1.15
CA PHE A 235 -3.44 -0.28 0.62
C PHE A 235 -2.40 -1.25 1.21
N LYS A 236 -2.78 -2.10 2.17
CA LYS A 236 -1.91 -3.10 2.80
C LYS A 236 -1.55 -4.31 1.93
N TYR A 237 -2.25 -4.56 0.84
CA TYR A 237 -2.11 -5.83 0.10
C TYR A 237 -0.65 -6.16 -0.26
N ALA A 238 0.13 -5.16 -0.65
CA ALA A 238 1.53 -5.35 -1.03
C ALA A 238 2.42 -5.74 0.15
N VAL A 239 1.99 -5.43 1.38
CA VAL A 239 2.71 -5.75 2.62
C VAL A 239 2.39 -7.16 3.10
N LYS A 240 1.19 -7.67 2.81
CA LYS A 240 0.75 -9.01 3.23
C LYS A 240 1.41 -10.17 2.46
N PHE A 241 2.11 -9.88 1.36
CA PHE A 241 3.01 -10.87 0.75
C PHE A 241 4.10 -11.35 1.72
N SER A 242 4.38 -10.60 2.79
CA SER A 242 5.28 -11.04 3.86
C SER A 242 4.76 -12.24 4.66
N ASP A 243 3.43 -12.48 4.64
CA ASP A 243 2.80 -13.58 5.36
C ASP A 243 2.86 -14.91 4.58
N LEU A 244 3.31 -14.86 3.33
CA LEU A 244 3.50 -16.03 2.47
C LEU A 244 4.89 -16.66 2.71
N SER A 245 4.98 -17.99 2.52
CA SER A 245 6.30 -18.63 2.38
C SER A 245 7.06 -18.05 1.18
N ASP A 246 8.38 -18.09 1.19
CA ASP A 246 9.19 -17.55 0.10
C ASP A 246 8.85 -18.19 -1.25
N ALA A 247 8.54 -19.48 -1.28
CA ALA A 247 8.09 -20.17 -2.49
C ALA A 247 6.75 -19.62 -3.00
N HIS A 248 5.76 -19.44 -2.12
CA HIS A 248 4.48 -18.83 -2.48
C HIS A 248 4.63 -17.38 -2.89
N ARG A 249 5.53 -16.63 -2.26
CA ARG A 249 5.83 -15.24 -2.60
C ARG A 249 6.43 -15.10 -4.00
N LEU A 250 7.38 -15.96 -4.37
CA LEU A 250 7.94 -16.00 -5.72
C LEU A 250 6.87 -16.40 -6.75
N HIS A 251 6.07 -17.44 -6.45
CA HIS A 251 4.96 -17.87 -7.30
C HIS A 251 3.95 -16.74 -7.51
N ALA A 252 3.52 -16.07 -6.43
CA ALA A 252 2.59 -14.94 -6.52
C ALA A 252 3.17 -13.80 -7.36
N TYR A 253 4.46 -13.47 -7.18
CA TYR A 253 5.11 -12.46 -7.99
C TYR A 253 5.07 -12.81 -9.48
N LYS A 254 5.45 -14.04 -9.86
CA LYS A 254 5.46 -14.48 -11.26
C LYS A 254 4.06 -14.44 -11.88
N THR A 255 3.05 -14.84 -11.14
CA THR A 255 1.65 -14.89 -11.59
C THR A 255 1.01 -13.50 -11.68
N LEU A 256 1.28 -12.63 -10.71
CA LEU A 256 0.58 -11.34 -10.57
C LEU A 256 1.36 -10.15 -11.14
N LYS A 257 2.61 -10.34 -11.54
CA LYS A 257 3.41 -9.28 -12.16
C LYS A 257 2.70 -8.74 -13.41
N GLY A 258 2.56 -7.42 -13.49
CA GLY A 258 1.88 -6.73 -14.59
C GLY A 258 0.35 -6.76 -14.51
N LYS A 259 -0.24 -7.44 -13.53
CA LYS A 259 -1.68 -7.38 -13.28
C LYS A 259 -2.03 -6.11 -12.51
N ARG A 260 -3.25 -5.59 -12.76
CA ARG A 260 -3.78 -4.46 -12.00
C ARG A 260 -4.37 -4.96 -10.69
N LEU A 261 -3.62 -4.78 -9.61
CA LEU A 261 -4.01 -5.24 -8.25
C LEU A 261 -4.64 -4.13 -7.40
N GLN A 262 -4.75 -2.93 -7.94
CA GLN A 262 -5.43 -1.79 -7.33
C GLN A 262 -6.12 -1.01 -8.43
N ASP A 263 -7.34 -0.58 -8.21
CA ASP A 263 -8.10 0.23 -9.15
C ASP A 263 -9.14 1.09 -8.41
N SER A 264 -9.82 1.97 -9.14
CA SER A 264 -10.83 2.86 -8.60
C SER A 264 -11.88 3.20 -9.66
N PHE A 265 -13.03 3.69 -9.22
CA PHE A 265 -14.06 4.21 -10.10
C PHE A 265 -14.75 5.46 -9.51
N GLY A 266 -15.57 6.11 -10.33
CA GLY A 266 -16.24 7.36 -9.97
C GLY A 266 -15.22 8.50 -9.79
N ASP A 267 -15.49 9.39 -8.85
CA ASP A 267 -14.67 10.57 -8.57
C ASP A 267 -13.28 10.25 -8.00
N LEU A 268 -13.02 8.98 -7.68
CA LEU A 268 -11.72 8.48 -7.25
C LEU A 268 -10.87 7.91 -8.40
N ARG A 269 -11.36 7.96 -9.64
CA ARG A 269 -10.62 7.47 -10.80
C ARG A 269 -9.62 8.50 -11.31
N GLY A 270 -8.45 8.03 -11.78
CA GLY A 270 -7.47 8.86 -12.49
C GLY A 270 -6.78 9.89 -11.61
N LEU A 271 -6.65 9.62 -10.31
CA LEU A 271 -5.91 10.50 -9.42
C LEU A 271 -4.42 10.40 -9.70
N ASP A 272 -3.86 11.48 -10.22
CA ASP A 272 -2.43 11.68 -10.35
C ASP A 272 -1.85 12.34 -9.09
N VAL A 273 -0.60 12.00 -8.79
CA VAL A 273 0.13 12.60 -7.67
C VAL A 273 0.90 13.79 -8.24
N GLU A 274 0.27 14.95 -8.28
CA GLU A 274 1.00 16.18 -8.54
C GLU A 274 1.85 16.57 -7.32
N PRO A 275 3.03 17.21 -7.52
CA PRO A 275 3.76 17.86 -6.42
C PRO A 275 2.82 18.84 -5.73
N SER A 276 2.79 18.85 -4.40
CA SER A 276 2.00 19.86 -3.68
C SER A 276 2.72 21.21 -3.72
N ASP A 277 1.96 22.31 -3.74
CA ASP A 277 2.51 23.67 -3.62
C ASP A 277 3.38 23.84 -2.35
N ALA A 278 3.18 22.98 -1.34
CA ALA A 278 4.04 22.90 -0.15
C ALA A 278 5.49 22.51 -0.47
N ASP A 279 5.75 21.82 -1.59
CA ASP A 279 7.10 21.45 -2.00
C ASP A 279 7.88 22.66 -2.53
N GLU A 280 7.22 23.60 -3.23
CA GLU A 280 7.82 24.83 -3.71
C GLU A 280 8.19 25.75 -2.54
N LEU A 281 7.29 25.92 -1.56
CA LEU A 281 7.55 26.75 -0.37
C LEU A 281 8.73 26.25 0.46
N LEU A 282 8.98 24.94 0.50
CA LEU A 282 10.10 24.37 1.25
C LEU A 282 11.41 24.37 0.45
N ALA A 283 11.36 24.51 -0.88
CA ALA A 283 12.56 24.55 -1.71
C ALA A 283 13.45 25.77 -1.39
N GLU A 284 12.86 26.86 -0.90
CA GLU A 284 13.55 28.09 -0.50
C GLU A 284 14.12 28.05 0.92
N LEU A 285 13.72 27.08 1.76
CA LEU A 285 14.18 26.99 3.14
C LEU A 285 15.57 26.35 3.23
N PRO A 286 16.44 26.82 4.14
CA PRO A 286 17.73 26.19 4.38
C PRO A 286 17.53 24.81 5.00
N TYR A 287 18.34 23.85 4.55
CA TYR A 287 18.29 22.47 5.04
C TYR A 287 19.70 21.88 5.19
N ILE A 288 19.80 20.84 6.02
CA ILE A 288 20.98 19.99 6.12
C ILE A 288 20.66 18.68 5.42
N GLU A 289 21.53 18.22 4.51
CA GLU A 289 21.40 16.87 3.96
C GLU A 289 21.96 15.86 4.96
N ARG A 290 21.14 14.86 5.28
CA ARG A 290 21.51 13.75 6.15
C ARG A 290 21.53 12.48 5.30
N PHE A 291 22.68 11.83 5.23
CA PHE A 291 22.90 10.63 4.44
C PHE A 291 22.96 9.42 5.35
N PHE A 292 22.19 8.40 5.04
CA PHE A 292 22.14 7.14 5.76
C PHE A 292 22.42 6.00 4.80
N TYR A 293 23.29 5.09 5.18
CA TYR A 293 23.54 3.84 4.47
C TYR A 293 23.10 2.65 5.32
N PHE A 294 22.65 1.60 4.65
CA PHE A 294 22.16 0.41 5.33
C PHE A 294 23.31 -0.55 5.65
N VAL A 295 23.37 -0.99 6.90
CA VAL A 295 24.28 -2.02 7.38
C VAL A 295 23.45 -3.20 7.90
N ARG A 296 23.65 -4.38 7.30
CA ARG A 296 22.90 -5.59 7.70
C ARG A 296 23.10 -5.87 9.20
N GLY A 297 22.02 -6.08 9.92
CA GLY A 297 21.99 -6.30 11.36
C GLY A 297 22.13 -5.03 12.23
N LYS A 298 22.42 -3.87 11.65
CA LYS A 298 22.46 -2.58 12.37
C LYS A 298 21.37 -1.61 11.90
N GLY A 299 20.81 -1.85 10.71
CA GLY A 299 19.85 -0.93 10.09
C GLY A 299 20.54 0.24 9.38
N TYR A 300 19.87 1.37 9.29
CA TYR A 300 20.41 2.58 8.67
C TYR A 300 21.31 3.34 9.64
N VAL A 301 22.54 3.57 9.22
CA VAL A 301 23.57 4.28 9.96
C VAL A 301 23.84 5.61 9.26
N GLU A 302 23.80 6.71 10.00
CA GLU A 302 24.12 8.03 9.48
C GLU A 302 25.62 8.13 9.15
N GLN A 303 25.92 8.65 7.98
CA GLN A 303 27.30 8.97 7.62
C GLN A 303 27.61 10.36 8.21
N ASP A 304 28.65 10.45 9.02
CA ASP A 304 29.18 11.72 9.53
C ASP A 304 29.72 12.57 8.36
N ASN A 305 28.83 13.30 7.74
CA ASN A 305 29.24 14.42 6.92
C ASN A 305 29.19 15.66 7.82
N THR A 306 30.28 16.32 8.01
CA THR A 306 30.34 17.66 8.60
C THR A 306 29.33 18.52 7.86
N GLY A 307 28.18 18.78 8.52
CA GLY A 307 26.96 19.26 7.89
C GLY A 307 27.16 20.58 7.15
N GLU A 308 27.32 20.53 5.84
CA GLU A 308 27.21 21.70 4.98
C GLU A 308 25.75 22.12 4.91
N VAL A 309 25.45 23.30 5.40
CA VAL A 309 24.16 23.96 5.21
C VAL A 309 24.05 24.35 3.74
N ARG A 310 23.17 23.69 2.99
CA ARG A 310 22.93 24.05 1.60
C ARG A 310 21.75 25.01 1.52
N ASN A 311 22.04 26.25 1.18
CA ASN A 311 21.04 27.24 0.77
C ASN A 311 20.81 27.07 -0.73
N MET A 312 19.61 26.68 -1.16
CA MET A 312 19.19 26.91 -2.54
C MET A 312 18.75 28.38 -2.67
N ILE A 313 19.69 29.30 -2.59
CA ILE A 313 19.48 30.65 -3.14
C ILE A 313 19.79 30.49 -4.63
N ALA A 314 18.77 30.71 -5.45
CA ALA A 314 18.85 30.65 -6.90
C ALA A 314 20.03 31.55 -7.37
N ALA A 315 20.88 30.97 -8.21
CA ALA A 315 21.69 31.73 -9.12
C ALA A 315 20.87 32.06 -10.37
#